data_adeeee5be14a6f55448a0fec310dd6c2
#
_entry.id   adeeee5be14a6f55448a0fec310dd6c2
#
_cell.length_a   1.000
_cell.length_b   1.000
_cell.length_c   1.000
_cell.angle_alpha   90.00
_cell.angle_beta   90.00
_cell.angle_gamma   90.00
#
_symmetry.space_group_name_H-M   'P 1'
#
loop_
_entity.id
_entity.type
_entity.pdbx_description
1 polymer ?
#
loop_
_entity_poly.entity_id
_entity_poly.type
_entity_poly.pdbx_seq_one_letter_code
_entity_poly.pdbx_strand_id
1 'polypeptide(L)'
;QLLLLTLFIPTLLWAQEDSKYLAGAVPVENGKVVFAKEINAPSFSKDEVYDKMLDWADGFFSEDGNRVVYSDKAKGDIAAVGQTNLVFQSTALSLDRTEMNYRVTMECENQKCVMKVAGIRYEYNVSYQREPEKYTAEEWITDKYCLNKDQTKLNRGNGKFRRKTVDFIDEMFASASAALGTQATANVVPATPVTPARTVTPAQTTQPATPVPAKEGYVAFAADKVPSTLLQMLPESDMQVVSAGKPDTKETSAQWKGTGNMFGKSIASIAISKDSPVYKEIGNNDTYSLSFFKKGESGDAWLIIDCRKQGETAEGQQITVIGEIVNVWMK
;
A
#
# COMPACT_ATOMS: atom_id res chain seq x y z
N GLN A 1 -27.79 41.88 43.89
CA GLN A 1 -26.91 40.71 44.12
C GLN A 1 -27.37 39.54 43.27
N LEU A 2 -26.96 39.51 42.01
CA LEU A 2 -27.03 38.30 41.21
C LEU A 2 -26.32 38.57 39.88
N LEU A 3 -24.99 38.43 39.87
CA LEU A 3 -24.24 38.55 38.60
C LEU A 3 -22.90 37.84 38.80
N LEU A 4 -22.86 36.52 38.70
CA LEU A 4 -21.63 35.74 38.53
C LEU A 4 -21.95 34.28 38.21
N LEU A 5 -22.36 33.94 37.00
CA LEU A 5 -22.33 32.56 36.53
C LEU A 5 -22.50 32.47 35.01
N THR A 6 -21.60 32.99 34.23
CA THR A 6 -21.50 32.63 32.77
C THR A 6 -20.10 32.90 32.25
N LEU A 7 -19.12 32.06 32.61
CA LEU A 7 -17.85 32.08 31.91
C LEU A 7 -17.09 30.76 32.09
N PHE A 8 -17.62 29.65 31.58
CA PHE A 8 -16.83 28.39 31.61
C PHE A 8 -17.33 27.34 30.62
N ILE A 9 -17.51 27.66 29.32
CA ILE A 9 -17.76 26.61 28.32
C ILE A 9 -17.19 26.93 26.92
N PRO A 10 -15.92 27.27 26.73
CA PRO A 10 -15.34 27.01 25.41
C PRO A 10 -14.09 26.13 25.39
N THR A 11 -13.61 25.64 26.53
CA THR A 11 -12.33 24.92 26.55
C THR A 11 -12.43 23.41 26.25
N LEU A 12 -13.60 22.83 26.30
CA LEU A 12 -13.79 21.38 26.07
C LEU A 12 -13.83 20.96 24.58
N LEU A 13 -14.21 21.88 23.68
CA LEU A 13 -14.28 21.55 22.25
C LEU A 13 -12.89 21.43 21.57
N TRP A 14 -11.90 22.16 22.05
CA TRP A 14 -10.55 22.11 21.48
C TRP A 14 -9.74 20.89 21.93
N ALA A 15 -10.06 20.32 23.09
CA ALA A 15 -9.41 19.10 23.58
C ALA A 15 -9.88 17.84 22.84
N GLN A 16 -11.10 17.84 22.29
CA GLN A 16 -11.68 16.70 21.59
C GLN A 16 -11.16 16.56 20.16
N GLU A 17 -10.80 17.67 19.51
CA GLU A 17 -10.23 17.67 18.17
C GLU A 17 -8.81 17.08 18.15
N ASP A 18 -8.03 17.32 19.18
CA ASP A 18 -6.69 16.74 19.31
C ASP A 18 -6.69 15.24 19.67
N SER A 19 -7.68 14.74 20.37
CA SER A 19 -7.77 13.33 20.76
C SER A 19 -7.90 12.39 19.57
N LYS A 20 -8.54 12.82 18.47
CA LYS A 20 -8.66 12.06 17.21
C LYS A 20 -7.31 11.65 16.62
N TYR A 21 -6.27 12.41 16.87
CA TYR A 21 -4.95 12.20 16.29
C TYR A 21 -3.92 11.64 17.27
N LEU A 22 -4.32 11.33 18.50
CA LEU A 22 -3.42 10.85 19.55
C LEU A 22 -3.19 9.33 19.46
N ALA A 23 -2.76 8.73 20.55
CA ALA A 23 -2.37 7.33 20.60
C ALA A 23 -3.42 6.39 19.96
N GLY A 24 -2.96 5.49 19.10
CA GLY A 24 -3.79 4.54 18.37
C GLY A 24 -4.43 5.08 17.08
N ALA A 25 -4.33 6.39 16.78
CA ALA A 25 -4.91 6.95 15.55
C ALA A 25 -4.18 6.48 14.26
N VAL A 26 -2.97 5.96 14.37
CA VAL A 26 -2.20 5.36 13.28
C VAL A 26 -1.92 3.90 13.62
N PRO A 27 -2.74 2.96 13.12
CA PRO A 27 -2.57 1.54 13.42
C PRO A 27 -1.29 0.97 12.80
N VAL A 28 -0.62 0.11 13.56
CA VAL A 28 0.59 -0.59 13.11
C VAL A 28 0.39 -2.09 13.23
N GLU A 29 0.45 -2.80 12.11
CA GLU A 29 0.34 -4.25 12.00
C GLU A 29 1.65 -4.83 11.47
N ASN A 30 2.29 -5.73 12.20
CA ASN A 30 3.58 -6.34 11.82
C ASN A 30 4.66 -5.31 11.40
N GLY A 31 4.71 -4.16 12.10
CA GLY A 31 5.66 -3.09 11.83
C GLY A 31 5.32 -2.22 10.60
N LYS A 32 4.16 -2.38 10.01
CA LYS A 32 3.64 -1.58 8.89
C LYS A 32 2.44 -0.76 9.33
N VAL A 33 2.35 0.47 8.82
CA VAL A 33 1.15 1.30 8.98
C VAL A 33 0.07 0.77 8.04
N VAL A 34 -1.05 0.34 8.64
CA VAL A 34 -2.21 -0.19 7.91
C VAL A 34 -3.48 0.40 8.52
N PHE A 35 -4.15 1.28 7.78
CA PHE A 35 -5.49 1.70 8.14
C PHE A 35 -6.49 0.73 7.52
N ALA A 36 -7.38 0.17 8.32
CA ALA A 36 -8.37 -0.80 7.86
C ALA A 36 -9.77 -0.38 8.29
N LYS A 37 -10.75 -0.61 7.42
CA LYS A 37 -12.17 -0.40 7.71
C LYS A 37 -13.00 -1.52 7.08
N GLU A 38 -13.83 -2.14 7.89
CA GLU A 38 -14.92 -2.98 7.43
C GLU A 38 -16.16 -2.10 7.16
N ILE A 39 -16.68 -2.19 5.95
CA ILE A 39 -17.89 -1.47 5.52
C ILE A 39 -18.99 -2.51 5.34
N ASN A 40 -19.97 -2.47 6.23
CA ASN A 40 -21.11 -3.37 6.18
C ASN A 40 -22.11 -2.94 5.11
N ALA A 41 -22.56 -3.85 4.28
CA ALA A 41 -23.53 -3.62 3.20
C ALA A 41 -24.59 -4.74 3.17
N PRO A 42 -25.44 -4.84 4.21
CA PRO A 42 -26.29 -6.02 4.48
C PRO A 42 -27.30 -6.33 3.38
N SER A 43 -27.59 -5.39 2.49
CA SER A 43 -28.55 -5.53 1.40
C SER A 43 -27.96 -6.01 0.09
N PHE A 44 -26.63 -6.18 0.01
CA PHE A 44 -25.93 -6.48 -1.24
C PHE A 44 -25.24 -7.85 -1.20
N SER A 45 -25.32 -8.57 -2.31
CA SER A 45 -24.51 -9.76 -2.58
C SER A 45 -23.04 -9.38 -2.82
N LYS A 46 -22.16 -10.36 -2.82
CA LYS A 46 -20.72 -10.16 -3.13
C LYS A 46 -20.52 -9.42 -4.45
N ASP A 47 -21.24 -9.82 -5.50
CA ASP A 47 -21.10 -9.24 -6.83
C ASP A 47 -21.57 -7.78 -6.87
N GLU A 48 -22.65 -7.45 -6.16
CA GLU A 48 -23.15 -6.07 -6.07
C GLU A 48 -22.21 -5.19 -5.21
N VAL A 49 -21.63 -5.73 -4.12
CA VAL A 49 -20.61 -5.04 -3.34
C VAL A 49 -19.39 -4.75 -4.20
N TYR A 50 -18.93 -5.76 -4.96
CA TYR A 50 -17.79 -5.62 -5.86
C TYR A 50 -18.02 -4.57 -6.93
N ASP A 51 -19.14 -4.64 -7.65
CA ASP A 51 -19.45 -3.71 -8.75
C ASP A 51 -19.51 -2.26 -8.23
N LYS A 52 -20.20 -2.02 -7.10
CA LYS A 52 -20.26 -0.69 -6.48
C LYS A 52 -18.89 -0.18 -6.00
N MET A 53 -18.06 -1.06 -5.44
CA MET A 53 -16.72 -0.67 -4.98
C MET A 53 -15.77 -0.43 -6.14
N LEU A 54 -15.90 -1.16 -7.25
CA LEU A 54 -15.12 -0.92 -8.45
C LEU A 54 -15.51 0.42 -9.10
N ASP A 55 -16.82 0.69 -9.26
CA ASP A 55 -17.33 1.97 -9.77
C ASP A 55 -16.84 3.15 -8.92
N TRP A 56 -16.89 3.00 -7.59
CA TRP A 56 -16.36 4.00 -6.68
C TRP A 56 -14.85 4.18 -6.86
N ALA A 57 -14.10 3.08 -6.96
CA ALA A 57 -12.66 3.14 -7.11
C ALA A 57 -12.25 3.80 -8.44
N ASP A 58 -12.90 3.46 -9.54
CA ASP A 58 -12.64 4.07 -10.85
C ASP A 58 -12.93 5.59 -10.83
N GLY A 59 -13.96 6.02 -10.12
CA GLY A 59 -14.26 7.44 -9.93
C GLY A 59 -13.27 8.15 -8.98
N PHE A 60 -12.94 7.52 -7.85
CA PHE A 60 -12.07 8.11 -6.84
C PHE A 60 -10.60 8.19 -7.29
N PHE A 61 -10.13 7.20 -8.05
CA PHE A 61 -8.76 7.10 -8.57
C PHE A 61 -8.68 7.51 -10.06
N SER A 62 -9.42 8.54 -10.48
CA SER A 62 -9.48 9.00 -11.87
C SER A 62 -8.48 10.08 -12.25
N GLU A 63 -7.85 10.76 -11.27
CA GLU A 63 -6.87 11.83 -11.50
C GLU A 63 -5.49 11.26 -11.88
N ASP A 64 -4.65 12.08 -12.49
CA ASP A 64 -3.28 11.71 -12.86
C ASP A 64 -2.48 11.15 -11.67
N GLY A 65 -1.84 10.00 -11.88
CA GLY A 65 -1.10 9.29 -10.83
C GLY A 65 -1.97 8.32 -10.00
N ASN A 66 -3.30 8.42 -10.10
CA ASN A 66 -4.25 7.57 -9.40
C ASN A 66 -4.87 6.55 -10.36
N ARG A 67 -4.96 5.30 -9.98
CA ARG A 67 -5.61 4.27 -10.81
C ARG A 67 -5.92 2.99 -10.04
N VAL A 68 -6.93 2.28 -10.51
CA VAL A 68 -7.13 0.86 -10.18
C VAL A 68 -6.04 0.07 -10.91
N VAL A 69 -5.28 -0.73 -10.18
CA VAL A 69 -4.16 -1.53 -10.71
C VAL A 69 -4.46 -3.03 -10.77
N TYR A 70 -5.51 -3.45 -10.09
CA TYR A 70 -5.97 -4.84 -10.07
C TYR A 70 -7.45 -4.89 -9.76
N SER A 71 -8.18 -5.78 -10.45
CA SER A 71 -9.57 -6.09 -10.15
C SER A 71 -9.87 -7.54 -10.57
N ASP A 72 -10.49 -8.31 -9.65
CA ASP A 72 -10.84 -9.71 -9.86
C ASP A 72 -12.22 -9.98 -9.22
N LYS A 73 -13.27 -9.97 -10.03
CA LYS A 73 -14.65 -10.15 -9.55
C LYS A 73 -14.88 -11.52 -8.92
N ALA A 74 -14.24 -12.56 -9.44
CA ALA A 74 -14.41 -13.92 -8.93
C ALA A 74 -13.86 -14.04 -7.50
N LYS A 75 -12.73 -13.40 -7.20
CA LYS A 75 -12.18 -13.30 -5.85
C LYS A 75 -12.89 -12.25 -5.00
N GLY A 76 -13.36 -11.17 -5.61
CA GLY A 76 -13.91 -9.99 -4.94
C GLY A 76 -12.82 -8.97 -4.58
N ASP A 77 -11.67 -9.04 -5.23
CA ASP A 77 -10.48 -8.26 -4.91
C ASP A 77 -10.33 -7.07 -5.85
N ILE A 78 -10.09 -5.87 -5.29
CA ILE A 78 -9.76 -4.65 -6.01
C ILE A 78 -8.54 -4.02 -5.35
N ALA A 79 -7.57 -3.57 -6.15
CA ALA A 79 -6.44 -2.78 -5.64
C ALA A 79 -6.22 -1.53 -6.48
N ALA A 80 -5.89 -0.44 -5.80
CA ALA A 80 -5.58 0.84 -6.41
C ALA A 80 -4.31 1.44 -5.83
N VAL A 81 -3.66 2.29 -6.61
CA VAL A 81 -2.60 3.18 -6.16
C VAL A 81 -3.09 4.61 -6.23
N GLY A 82 -2.72 5.40 -5.24
CA GLY A 82 -3.12 6.79 -5.16
C GLY A 82 -1.96 7.69 -4.80
N GLN A 83 -2.06 8.92 -5.30
CA GLN A 83 -1.18 10.03 -5.02
C GLN A 83 -2.04 11.26 -4.71
N THR A 84 -1.73 11.98 -3.64
CA THR A 84 -2.45 13.21 -3.29
C THR A 84 -1.53 14.23 -2.64
N ASN A 85 -1.90 15.51 -2.73
CA ASN A 85 -1.19 16.57 -2.03
C ASN A 85 -1.87 16.89 -0.70
N LEU A 86 -1.18 16.62 0.40
CA LEU A 86 -1.60 17.05 1.73
C LEU A 86 -1.16 18.50 1.97
N VAL A 87 -2.09 19.42 1.93
CA VAL A 87 -1.81 20.85 2.16
C VAL A 87 -1.86 21.14 3.66
N PHE A 88 -0.73 21.58 4.23
CA PHE A 88 -0.61 21.96 5.63
C PHE A 88 -0.96 23.41 5.86
N GLN A 89 -0.48 24.27 4.97
CA GLN A 89 -0.74 25.71 5.00
C GLN A 89 -0.74 26.27 3.57
N SER A 90 -1.71 27.11 3.28
CA SER A 90 -1.79 27.86 2.03
C SER A 90 -2.04 29.33 2.35
N THR A 91 -1.11 30.20 1.98
CA THR A 91 -1.21 31.66 2.09
C THR A 91 -0.84 32.30 0.76
N ALA A 92 -1.09 33.57 0.59
CA ALA A 92 -0.74 34.27 -0.65
C ALA A 92 0.78 34.24 -0.98
N LEU A 93 1.63 33.96 0.01
CA LEU A 93 3.10 34.00 -0.13
C LEU A 93 3.78 32.63 0.12
N SER A 94 3.05 31.64 0.61
CA SER A 94 3.65 30.35 0.99
C SER A 94 2.64 29.21 0.85
N LEU A 95 3.07 28.14 0.20
CA LEU A 95 2.35 26.88 0.12
C LEU A 95 3.19 25.78 0.77
N ASP A 96 2.74 25.31 1.94
CA ASP A 96 3.35 24.17 2.65
C ASP A 96 2.51 22.92 2.39
N ARG A 97 3.05 21.96 1.65
CA ARG A 97 2.39 20.71 1.28
C ARG A 97 3.39 19.57 1.12
N THR A 98 2.90 18.36 1.21
CA THR A 98 3.63 17.15 0.83
C THR A 98 2.82 16.34 -0.16
N GLU A 99 3.48 15.69 -1.08
CA GLU A 99 2.89 14.63 -1.87
C GLU A 99 2.85 13.36 -1.03
N MET A 100 1.70 12.71 -0.98
CA MET A 100 1.50 11.42 -0.30
C MET A 100 1.13 10.36 -1.32
N ASN A 101 1.95 9.31 -1.41
CA ASN A 101 1.70 8.13 -2.21
C ASN A 101 1.21 6.99 -1.31
N TYR A 102 0.19 6.22 -1.73
CA TYR A 102 -0.41 5.16 -0.94
C TYR A 102 -1.02 4.07 -1.82
N ARG A 103 -1.34 2.94 -1.20
CA ARG A 103 -2.06 1.83 -1.85
C ARG A 103 -3.32 1.50 -1.09
N VAL A 104 -4.36 1.15 -1.84
CA VAL A 104 -5.64 0.70 -1.30
C VAL A 104 -5.92 -0.71 -1.80
N THR A 105 -6.37 -1.58 -0.90
CA THR A 105 -6.92 -2.89 -1.26
C THR A 105 -8.33 -3.00 -0.70
N MET A 106 -9.21 -3.64 -1.44
CA MET A 106 -10.60 -3.88 -1.09
C MET A 106 -10.90 -5.35 -1.31
N GLU A 107 -11.36 -6.02 -0.28
CA GLU A 107 -11.81 -7.41 -0.30
C GLU A 107 -13.33 -7.40 -0.16
N CYS A 108 -14.04 -7.64 -1.27
CA CYS A 108 -15.49 -7.62 -1.35
C CYS A 108 -16.05 -9.02 -1.06
N GLU A 109 -16.86 -9.11 -0.02
CA GLU A 109 -17.53 -10.32 0.40
C GLU A 109 -19.06 -10.13 0.36
N ASN A 110 -19.80 -11.19 0.70
CA ASN A 110 -21.23 -11.07 0.84
C ASN A 110 -21.55 -10.12 2.00
N GLN A 111 -22.33 -9.06 1.72
CA GLN A 111 -22.81 -8.07 2.69
C GLN A 111 -21.73 -7.19 3.34
N LYS A 112 -20.48 -7.20 2.85
CA LYS A 112 -19.42 -6.33 3.38
C LYS A 112 -18.26 -6.15 2.41
N CYS A 113 -17.49 -5.09 2.64
CA CYS A 113 -16.19 -4.85 2.03
C CYS A 113 -15.16 -4.53 3.12
N VAL A 114 -14.01 -5.17 3.09
CA VAL A 114 -12.87 -4.80 3.93
C VAL A 114 -11.90 -3.96 3.10
N MET A 115 -11.75 -2.71 3.47
CA MET A 115 -10.88 -1.76 2.81
C MET A 115 -9.63 -1.49 3.65
N LYS A 116 -8.43 -1.54 3.03
CA LYS A 116 -7.16 -1.27 3.70
C LYS A 116 -6.36 -0.24 2.93
N VAL A 117 -5.74 0.70 3.65
CA VAL A 117 -4.81 1.69 3.11
C VAL A 117 -3.44 1.46 3.74
N ALA A 118 -2.42 1.24 2.91
CA ALA A 118 -1.06 0.90 3.36
C ALA A 118 0.01 1.42 2.40
N GLY A 119 1.29 1.23 2.74
CA GLY A 119 2.41 1.62 1.89
C GLY A 119 2.52 3.13 1.71
N ILE A 120 2.13 3.88 2.72
CA ILE A 120 2.10 5.35 2.70
C ILE A 120 3.51 5.89 2.73
N ARG A 121 3.82 6.78 1.77
CA ARG A 121 5.09 7.48 1.64
C ARG A 121 4.85 8.94 1.34
N TYR A 122 5.76 9.79 1.79
CA TYR A 122 5.70 11.23 1.61
C TYR A 122 6.91 11.71 0.82
N GLU A 123 6.68 12.64 -0.11
CA GLU A 123 7.71 13.44 -0.76
C GLU A 123 7.44 14.91 -0.41
N TYR A 124 8.32 15.47 0.44
CA TYR A 124 8.15 16.79 1.00
C TYR A 124 9.19 17.78 0.46
N ASN A 125 8.73 18.71 -0.36
CA ASN A 125 9.58 19.74 -0.94
C ASN A 125 9.87 20.85 0.07
N VAL A 126 11.13 21.00 0.46
CA VAL A 126 11.61 22.08 1.31
C VAL A 126 12.26 23.15 0.43
N SER A 127 11.80 24.39 0.55
CA SER A 127 12.11 25.50 -0.39
C SER A 127 13.59 25.78 -0.61
N TYR A 128 14.49 25.31 0.26
CA TYR A 128 15.93 25.50 0.17
C TYR A 128 16.71 24.24 -0.23
N GLN A 129 16.02 23.13 -0.52
CA GLN A 129 16.65 21.86 -0.94
C GLN A 129 16.35 21.59 -2.42
N ARG A 130 17.31 20.98 -3.11
CA ARG A 130 17.16 20.62 -4.53
C ARG A 130 16.31 19.37 -4.75
N GLU A 131 16.31 18.45 -3.76
CA GLU A 131 15.58 17.21 -3.80
C GLU A 131 14.55 17.16 -2.65
N PRO A 132 13.38 16.57 -2.87
CA PRO A 132 12.38 16.39 -1.82
C PRO A 132 12.89 15.45 -0.74
N GLU A 133 12.55 15.75 0.51
CA GLU A 133 12.71 14.82 1.61
C GLU A 133 11.69 13.67 1.47
N LYS A 134 12.14 12.42 1.68
CA LYS A 134 11.31 11.23 1.56
C LYS A 134 11.14 10.54 2.91
N TYR A 135 9.89 10.26 3.26
CA TYR A 135 9.54 9.62 4.53
C TYR A 135 8.58 8.46 4.31
N THR A 136 8.67 7.43 5.14
CA THR A 136 7.63 6.39 5.26
C THR A 136 6.69 6.74 6.42
N ALA A 137 5.43 6.29 6.35
CA ALA A 137 4.50 6.50 7.45
C ALA A 137 5.00 5.86 8.75
N GLU A 138 5.64 4.70 8.65
CA GLU A 138 6.21 3.95 9.76
C GLU A 138 7.20 4.77 10.59
N GLU A 139 8.03 5.58 9.90
CA GLU A 139 9.10 6.38 10.50
C GLU A 139 8.68 7.80 10.82
N TRP A 140 7.49 8.23 10.34
CA TRP A 140 7.13 9.64 10.41
C TRP A 140 5.88 9.94 11.22
N ILE A 141 4.81 9.12 11.06
CA ILE A 141 3.51 9.46 11.66
C ILE A 141 3.04 8.49 12.76
N THR A 142 3.79 7.42 13.06
CA THR A 142 3.41 6.49 14.14
C THR A 142 3.50 7.15 15.51
N ASP A 143 2.87 6.55 16.51
CA ASP A 143 2.84 7.06 17.89
C ASP A 143 4.26 7.31 18.42
N LYS A 144 5.18 6.40 18.13
CA LYS A 144 6.59 6.47 18.52
C LYS A 144 7.30 7.74 18.06
N TYR A 145 7.01 8.21 16.84
CA TYR A 145 7.75 9.31 16.22
C TYR A 145 6.97 10.62 16.22
N CYS A 146 5.64 10.55 16.29
CA CYS A 146 4.78 11.71 16.12
C CYS A 146 4.17 12.25 17.42
N LEU A 147 4.21 11.48 18.50
CA LEU A 147 3.70 11.92 19.79
C LEU A 147 4.81 12.30 20.76
N ASN A 148 4.48 13.18 21.71
CA ASN A 148 5.34 13.45 22.87
C ASN A 148 5.43 12.20 23.76
N LYS A 149 6.35 12.22 24.75
CA LYS A 149 6.59 11.08 25.64
C LYS A 149 5.34 10.59 26.36
N ASP A 150 4.44 11.50 26.74
CA ASP A 150 3.21 11.21 27.46
C ASP A 150 2.03 10.88 26.51
N GLN A 151 2.26 10.87 25.21
CA GLN A 151 1.28 10.59 24.15
C GLN A 151 0.05 11.50 24.15
N THR A 152 0.16 12.67 24.73
CA THR A 152 -0.93 13.65 24.90
C THR A 152 -0.92 14.76 23.86
N LYS A 153 0.16 14.89 23.10
CA LYS A 153 0.33 15.96 22.09
C LYS A 153 1.12 15.48 20.89
N LEU A 154 0.78 16.01 19.73
CA LEU A 154 1.54 15.84 18.50
C LEU A 154 2.84 16.66 18.53
N ASN A 155 3.89 16.09 17.97
CA ASN A 155 5.13 16.80 17.69
C ASN A 155 4.90 17.88 16.61
N ARG A 156 5.58 19.02 16.71
CA ARG A 156 5.38 20.16 15.80
C ARG A 156 5.79 19.85 14.35
N GLY A 157 6.84 19.05 14.13
CA GLY A 157 7.39 18.77 12.81
C GLY A 157 6.48 17.85 11.98
N ASN A 158 6.24 16.67 12.49
CA ASN A 158 5.52 15.60 11.78
C ASN A 158 4.03 15.47 12.15
N GLY A 159 3.58 16.17 13.20
CA GLY A 159 2.17 16.17 13.61
C GLY A 159 1.21 16.65 12.51
N LYS A 160 1.62 17.62 11.67
CA LYS A 160 0.84 18.07 10.52
C LYS A 160 0.62 16.96 9.48
N PHE A 161 1.62 16.11 9.25
CA PHE A 161 1.49 14.95 8.37
C PHE A 161 0.48 13.94 8.93
N ARG A 162 0.60 13.61 10.21
CA ARG A 162 -0.33 12.68 10.88
C ARG A 162 -1.77 13.16 10.80
N ARG A 163 -2.06 14.43 11.15
CA ARG A 163 -3.41 15.01 11.05
C ARG A 163 -3.98 14.85 9.64
N LYS A 164 -3.26 15.34 8.66
CA LYS A 164 -3.74 15.34 7.27
C LYS A 164 -3.89 13.94 6.69
N THR A 165 -3.02 13.01 7.10
CA THR A 165 -3.14 11.60 6.66
C THR A 165 -4.39 10.94 7.28
N VAL A 166 -4.61 11.09 8.58
CA VAL A 166 -5.80 10.54 9.25
C VAL A 166 -7.07 11.15 8.66
N ASP A 167 -7.13 12.46 8.48
CA ASP A 167 -8.30 13.14 7.90
C ASP A 167 -8.59 12.64 6.48
N PHE A 168 -7.58 12.56 5.63
CA PHE A 168 -7.72 12.08 4.25
C PHE A 168 -8.22 10.63 4.18
N ILE A 169 -7.70 9.76 5.05
CA ILE A 169 -8.11 8.35 5.07
C ILE A 169 -9.54 8.21 5.62
N ASP A 170 -9.91 8.99 6.63
CA ASP A 170 -11.28 9.02 7.15
C ASP A 170 -12.28 9.48 6.08
N GLU A 171 -11.93 10.51 5.31
CA GLU A 171 -12.74 11.02 4.19
C GLU A 171 -12.86 9.96 3.08
N MET A 172 -11.77 9.27 2.75
CA MET A 172 -11.77 8.17 1.78
C MET A 172 -12.70 7.04 2.24
N PHE A 173 -12.57 6.60 3.50
CA PHE A 173 -13.44 5.56 4.06
C PHE A 173 -14.90 5.99 4.14
N ALA A 174 -15.18 7.26 4.44
CA ALA A 174 -16.52 7.79 4.44
C ALA A 174 -17.14 7.80 3.02
N SER A 175 -16.36 8.21 2.02
CA SER A 175 -16.76 8.19 0.61
C SER A 175 -17.06 6.75 0.12
N ALA A 176 -16.19 5.79 0.43
CA ALA A 176 -16.40 4.37 0.09
C ALA A 176 -17.66 3.80 0.79
N SER A 177 -17.87 4.17 2.06
CA SER A 177 -19.07 3.76 2.81
C SER A 177 -20.34 4.31 2.19
N ALA A 178 -20.33 5.56 1.73
CA ALA A 178 -21.47 6.19 1.05
C ALA A 178 -21.81 5.49 -0.27
N ALA A 179 -20.83 5.01 -1.03
CA ALA A 179 -21.04 4.25 -2.26
C ALA A 179 -21.79 2.93 -2.02
N LEU A 180 -21.60 2.32 -0.84
CA LEU A 180 -22.36 1.14 -0.41
C LEU A 180 -23.66 1.47 0.33
N GLY A 181 -24.09 2.76 0.33
CA GLY A 181 -25.35 3.19 0.95
C GLY A 181 -25.34 3.16 2.48
N THR A 182 -24.19 2.98 3.10
CA THR A 182 -24.00 3.07 4.55
C THR A 182 -23.62 4.49 4.92
N GLN A 183 -24.45 5.18 5.72
CA GLN A 183 -24.03 6.45 6.31
C GLN A 183 -22.86 6.18 7.27
N ALA A 184 -21.80 6.95 7.11
CA ALA A 184 -20.66 6.91 8.03
C ALA A 184 -21.13 7.33 9.43
N THR A 185 -21.53 6.37 10.25
CA THR A 185 -21.50 6.58 11.69
C THR A 185 -20.04 6.65 12.07
N ALA A 186 -19.60 7.80 12.55
CA ALA A 186 -18.29 8.02 13.13
C ALA A 186 -18.16 7.17 14.42
N ASN A 187 -17.92 5.90 14.26
CA ASN A 187 -17.52 5.01 15.33
C ASN A 187 -16.09 4.55 15.02
N VAL A 188 -15.13 5.36 15.40
CA VAL A 188 -13.80 4.88 15.75
C VAL A 188 -14.04 3.97 16.95
N VAL A 189 -14.07 2.66 16.71
CA VAL A 189 -13.99 1.69 17.80
C VAL A 189 -12.53 1.74 18.26
N PRO A 190 -12.24 2.19 19.49
CA PRO A 190 -10.92 1.99 20.06
C PRO A 190 -10.71 0.47 20.10
N ALA A 191 -9.58 0.01 19.60
CA ALA A 191 -9.18 -1.38 19.73
C ALA A 191 -9.19 -1.74 21.23
N THR A 192 -10.25 -2.38 21.68
CA THR A 192 -10.27 -3.06 22.98
C THR A 192 -9.21 -4.16 22.89
N PRO A 193 -8.35 -4.32 23.91
CA PRO A 193 -7.41 -5.41 23.96
C PRO A 193 -8.20 -6.70 23.94
N VAL A 194 -8.16 -7.43 22.83
CA VAL A 194 -8.76 -8.76 22.72
C VAL A 194 -7.97 -9.67 23.64
N THR A 195 -8.61 -10.06 24.73
CA THR A 195 -8.20 -11.22 25.51
C THR A 195 -8.04 -12.40 24.55
N PRO A 196 -6.95 -13.18 24.66
CA PRO A 196 -6.71 -14.27 23.73
C PRO A 196 -7.83 -15.32 23.87
N ALA A 197 -8.81 -15.25 23.00
CA ALA A 197 -9.81 -16.27 22.85
C ALA A 197 -9.26 -17.33 21.91
N ARG A 198 -8.96 -18.49 22.50
CA ARG A 198 -8.93 -19.83 21.94
C ARG A 198 -8.44 -19.94 20.50
N THR A 199 -7.23 -20.44 20.36
CA THR A 199 -6.64 -21.02 19.16
C THR A 199 -7.67 -21.83 18.36
N VAL A 200 -8.30 -21.21 17.38
CA VAL A 200 -8.84 -21.92 16.24
C VAL A 200 -7.70 -21.89 15.23
N THR A 201 -7.04 -23.00 15.08
CA THR A 201 -6.09 -23.25 14.01
C THR A 201 -6.78 -22.90 12.70
N PRO A 202 -6.30 -21.88 11.92
CA PRO A 202 -6.75 -21.75 10.56
C PRO A 202 -6.27 -23.02 9.88
N ALA A 203 -7.19 -23.76 9.29
CA ALA A 203 -6.82 -24.77 8.33
C ALA A 203 -6.00 -24.09 7.24
N GLN A 204 -4.69 -24.17 7.34
CA GLN A 204 -3.79 -23.94 6.22
C GLN A 204 -4.23 -24.93 5.15
N THR A 205 -4.97 -24.43 4.17
CA THR A 205 -4.96 -25.07 2.87
C THR A 205 -3.58 -24.76 2.29
N THR A 206 -2.58 -25.46 2.80
CA THR A 206 -1.32 -25.66 2.11
C THR A 206 -1.65 -26.48 0.88
N GLN A 207 -1.94 -25.77 -0.21
CA GLN A 207 -1.71 -26.38 -1.51
C GLN A 207 -0.24 -26.80 -1.50
N PRO A 208 0.09 -28.09 -1.72
CA PRO A 208 1.47 -28.54 -1.70
C PRO A 208 2.22 -27.68 -2.72
N ALA A 209 3.21 -26.92 -2.27
CA ALA A 209 4.16 -26.29 -3.16
C ALA A 209 4.78 -27.42 -3.98
N THR A 210 4.49 -27.46 -5.27
CA THR A 210 5.22 -28.31 -6.21
C THR A 210 6.69 -28.01 -5.97
N PRO A 211 7.56 -29.01 -5.72
CA PRO A 211 8.97 -28.76 -5.49
C PRO A 211 9.52 -28.03 -6.71
N VAL A 212 9.81 -26.73 -6.57
CA VAL A 212 10.48 -25.98 -7.63
C VAL A 212 11.88 -26.53 -7.71
N PRO A 213 12.36 -26.96 -8.91
CA PRO A 213 13.71 -27.47 -9.05
C PRO A 213 14.71 -26.44 -8.52
N ALA A 214 15.57 -26.87 -7.61
CA ALA A 214 16.60 -26.01 -7.03
C ALA A 214 17.45 -25.40 -8.15
N LYS A 215 17.67 -24.09 -8.13
CA LYS A 215 18.60 -23.46 -9.04
C LYS A 215 20.02 -23.73 -8.53
N GLU A 216 20.83 -24.35 -9.36
CA GLU A 216 22.21 -24.73 -8.98
C GLU A 216 23.02 -23.50 -8.58
N GLY A 217 23.63 -23.55 -7.38
CA GLY A 217 24.42 -22.44 -6.82
C GLY A 217 23.59 -21.35 -6.14
N TYR A 218 22.28 -21.53 -5.96
CA TYR A 218 21.40 -20.56 -5.27
C TYR A 218 20.72 -21.16 -4.05
N VAL A 219 20.51 -20.32 -3.04
CA VAL A 219 19.72 -20.63 -1.84
C VAL A 219 18.33 -20.02 -1.98
N ALA A 220 17.30 -20.83 -1.74
CA ALA A 220 15.90 -20.38 -1.78
C ALA A 220 15.52 -19.66 -0.49
N PHE A 221 14.78 -18.54 -0.62
CA PHE A 221 14.19 -17.80 0.46
C PHE A 221 12.68 -17.68 0.25
N ALA A 222 11.92 -17.77 1.34
CA ALA A 222 10.49 -17.42 1.28
C ALA A 222 10.33 -15.92 1.03
N ALA A 223 9.34 -15.54 0.23
CA ALA A 223 9.12 -14.16 -0.21
C ALA A 223 8.97 -13.17 0.96
N ASP A 224 8.39 -13.61 2.09
CA ASP A 224 8.19 -12.85 3.31
C ASP A 224 9.46 -12.72 4.18
N LYS A 225 10.49 -13.51 3.89
CA LYS A 225 11.79 -13.57 4.63
C LYS A 225 12.91 -12.80 3.93
N VAL A 226 12.65 -12.18 2.79
CA VAL A 226 13.67 -11.40 2.08
C VAL A 226 13.99 -10.14 2.89
N PRO A 227 15.25 -9.91 3.29
CA PRO A 227 15.64 -8.72 4.03
C PRO A 227 15.34 -7.43 3.25
N SER A 228 14.76 -6.44 3.92
CA SER A 228 14.45 -5.13 3.30
C SER A 228 15.68 -4.42 2.73
N THR A 229 16.85 -4.65 3.34
CA THR A 229 18.14 -4.12 2.85
C THR A 229 18.50 -4.62 1.46
N LEU A 230 18.19 -5.88 1.13
CA LEU A 230 18.41 -6.42 -0.21
C LEU A 230 17.51 -5.74 -1.23
N LEU A 231 16.26 -5.51 -0.88
CA LEU A 231 15.30 -4.84 -1.77
C LEU A 231 15.68 -3.38 -2.05
N GLN A 232 16.41 -2.73 -1.14
CA GLN A 232 16.95 -1.38 -1.35
C GLN A 232 18.10 -1.33 -2.34
N MET A 233 18.82 -2.43 -2.54
CA MET A 233 19.94 -2.51 -3.50
C MET A 233 19.47 -2.75 -4.94
N LEU A 234 18.24 -3.18 -5.15
CA LEU A 234 17.73 -3.53 -6.48
C LEU A 234 17.72 -2.37 -7.48
N PRO A 235 17.41 -1.11 -7.09
CA PRO A 235 17.43 0.02 -8.03
C PRO A 235 18.82 0.32 -8.62
N GLU A 236 19.88 -0.10 -7.95
CA GLU A 236 21.27 0.08 -8.39
C GLU A 236 21.83 -1.11 -9.18
N SER A 237 21.02 -2.15 -9.41
CA SER A 237 21.39 -3.37 -10.11
C SER A 237 20.90 -3.34 -11.56
N ASP A 238 21.65 -4.02 -12.44
CA ASP A 238 21.17 -4.31 -13.79
C ASP A 238 20.13 -5.43 -13.69
N MET A 239 18.97 -5.26 -14.34
CA MET A 239 17.87 -6.22 -14.27
C MET A 239 17.61 -6.87 -15.63
N GLN A 240 17.32 -8.15 -15.60
CA GLN A 240 16.91 -8.95 -16.75
C GLN A 240 15.59 -9.64 -16.46
N VAL A 241 14.64 -9.55 -17.38
CA VAL A 241 13.33 -10.21 -17.28
C VAL A 241 13.30 -11.37 -18.26
N VAL A 242 12.85 -12.53 -17.82
CA VAL A 242 12.73 -13.75 -18.62
C VAL A 242 11.37 -14.38 -18.36
N SER A 243 10.59 -14.69 -19.40
CA SER A 243 9.36 -15.46 -19.27
C SER A 243 9.68 -16.96 -19.16
N ALA A 244 8.94 -17.68 -18.31
CA ALA A 244 9.10 -19.13 -18.18
C ALA A 244 8.83 -19.89 -19.49
N GLY A 245 7.97 -19.36 -20.36
CA GLY A 245 7.63 -19.97 -21.66
C GLY A 245 8.74 -19.87 -22.72
N LYS A 246 9.66 -18.91 -22.57
CA LYS A 246 10.78 -18.69 -23.50
C LYS A 246 12.04 -18.24 -22.75
N PRO A 247 12.74 -19.16 -22.08
CA PRO A 247 13.89 -18.82 -21.23
C PRO A 247 15.07 -18.20 -22.01
N ASP A 248 15.15 -18.41 -23.30
CA ASP A 248 16.20 -17.84 -24.15
C ASP A 248 15.95 -16.38 -24.56
N THR A 249 14.71 -15.89 -24.39
CA THR A 249 14.35 -14.51 -24.70
C THR A 249 14.45 -13.67 -23.44
N LYS A 250 15.36 -12.69 -23.46
CA LYS A 250 15.67 -11.81 -22.33
C LYS A 250 15.29 -10.37 -22.65
N GLU A 251 14.75 -9.67 -21.65
CA GLU A 251 14.46 -8.24 -21.70
C GLU A 251 15.29 -7.49 -20.66
N THR A 252 16.07 -6.53 -21.10
CA THR A 252 16.97 -5.75 -20.24
C THR A 252 16.57 -4.27 -20.13
N SER A 253 15.61 -3.82 -20.95
CA SER A 253 15.12 -2.42 -20.91
C SER A 253 13.99 -2.22 -19.90
N ALA A 254 13.52 -3.29 -19.27
CA ALA A 254 12.51 -3.20 -18.23
C ALA A 254 13.05 -2.47 -17.00
N GLN A 255 12.18 -1.70 -16.35
CA GLN A 255 12.53 -0.91 -15.17
C GLN A 255 11.92 -1.51 -13.91
N TRP A 256 12.72 -1.62 -12.86
CA TRP A 256 12.26 -1.98 -11.54
C TRP A 256 11.42 -0.86 -10.93
N LYS A 257 10.20 -1.17 -10.45
CA LYS A 257 9.29 -0.23 -9.80
C LYS A 257 9.16 -0.45 -8.29
N GLY A 258 9.62 -1.60 -7.79
CA GLY A 258 9.64 -1.89 -6.35
C GLY A 258 8.87 -3.14 -5.95
N THR A 259 8.89 -3.38 -4.64
CA THR A 259 8.12 -4.45 -4.00
C THR A 259 6.99 -3.89 -3.14
N GLY A 260 6.05 -4.75 -2.79
CA GLY A 260 4.96 -4.39 -1.91
C GLY A 260 4.25 -5.60 -1.33
N ASN A 261 3.12 -5.35 -0.69
CA ASN A 261 2.19 -6.40 -0.26
C ASN A 261 0.80 -6.07 -0.82
N MET A 262 0.12 -7.06 -1.36
CA MET A 262 -1.24 -6.95 -1.87
C MET A 262 -2.00 -8.22 -1.51
N PHE A 263 -3.13 -8.10 -0.82
CA PHE A 263 -3.94 -9.23 -0.31
C PHE A 263 -3.11 -10.26 0.47
N GLY A 264 -2.20 -9.78 1.33
CA GLY A 264 -1.32 -10.66 2.12
C GLY A 264 -0.18 -11.32 1.36
N LYS A 265 -0.04 -11.07 0.05
CA LYS A 265 1.02 -11.62 -0.80
C LYS A 265 2.11 -10.59 -1.06
N SER A 266 3.36 -11.02 -1.05
CA SER A 266 4.48 -10.19 -1.49
C SER A 266 4.44 -10.02 -3.00
N ILE A 267 4.53 -8.78 -3.48
CA ILE A 267 4.51 -8.45 -4.90
C ILE A 267 5.78 -7.73 -5.35
N ALA A 268 6.13 -7.91 -6.62
CA ALA A 268 7.14 -7.16 -7.36
C ALA A 268 6.50 -6.46 -8.55
N SER A 269 6.94 -5.25 -8.85
CA SER A 269 6.43 -4.46 -9.98
C SER A 269 7.57 -4.05 -10.90
N ILE A 270 7.36 -4.20 -12.21
CA ILE A 270 8.27 -3.78 -13.27
C ILE A 270 7.52 -3.00 -14.35
N ALA A 271 8.18 -2.01 -14.96
CA ALA A 271 7.68 -1.40 -16.19
C ALA A 271 8.40 -2.01 -17.40
N ILE A 272 7.66 -2.44 -18.40
CA ILE A 272 8.17 -3.11 -19.61
C ILE A 272 7.43 -2.55 -20.83
N SER A 273 8.11 -2.53 -22.01
CA SER A 273 7.47 -2.09 -23.25
C SER A 273 6.35 -3.04 -23.70
N LYS A 274 5.25 -2.51 -24.23
CA LYS A 274 4.19 -3.27 -24.90
C LYS A 274 4.70 -4.12 -26.06
N ASP A 275 5.75 -3.65 -26.73
CA ASP A 275 6.33 -4.30 -27.90
C ASP A 275 7.34 -5.39 -27.52
N SER A 276 7.71 -5.49 -26.26
CA SER A 276 8.66 -6.50 -25.77
C SER A 276 8.13 -7.92 -26.06
N PRO A 277 8.96 -8.77 -26.68
CA PRO A 277 8.63 -10.20 -26.85
C PRO A 277 8.41 -10.91 -25.51
N VAL A 278 9.17 -10.51 -24.46
CA VAL A 278 9.04 -11.08 -23.11
C VAL A 278 7.69 -10.70 -22.49
N TYR A 279 7.23 -9.45 -22.66
CA TYR A 279 5.91 -9.04 -22.18
C TYR A 279 4.79 -9.88 -22.81
N LYS A 280 4.84 -10.10 -24.15
CA LYS A 280 3.86 -10.93 -24.85
C LYS A 280 3.84 -12.37 -24.31
N GLU A 281 5.00 -12.93 -23.99
CA GLU A 281 5.09 -14.27 -23.41
C GLU A 281 4.62 -14.32 -21.95
N ILE A 282 4.83 -13.27 -21.16
CA ILE A 282 4.26 -13.16 -19.79
C ILE A 282 2.72 -13.18 -19.87
N GLY A 283 2.12 -12.59 -20.91
CA GLY A 283 0.68 -12.66 -21.16
C GLY A 283 0.17 -14.10 -21.39
N ASN A 284 0.99 -14.96 -21.96
CA ASN A 284 0.63 -16.35 -22.30
C ASN A 284 0.86 -17.34 -21.13
N ASN A 285 1.86 -17.10 -20.29
CA ASN A 285 2.36 -18.07 -19.31
C ASN A 285 2.20 -17.64 -17.85
N ASP A 286 1.82 -16.41 -17.59
CA ASP A 286 1.66 -15.79 -16.26
C ASP A 286 2.88 -15.84 -15.32
N THR A 287 3.96 -16.51 -15.72
CA THR A 287 5.16 -16.69 -14.89
C THR A 287 6.40 -16.13 -15.57
N TYR A 288 7.21 -15.42 -14.77
CA TYR A 288 8.45 -14.83 -15.22
C TYR A 288 9.46 -14.70 -14.07
N SER A 289 10.74 -14.55 -14.41
CA SER A 289 11.82 -14.36 -13.45
C SER A 289 12.49 -13.01 -13.67
N LEU A 290 12.82 -12.34 -12.58
CA LEU A 290 13.62 -11.12 -12.52
C LEU A 290 15.00 -11.49 -12.01
N SER A 291 16.02 -11.35 -12.84
CA SER A 291 17.41 -11.61 -12.47
C SER A 291 18.14 -10.30 -12.29
N PHE A 292 18.79 -10.12 -11.14
CA PHE A 292 19.54 -8.92 -10.78
C PHE A 292 21.03 -9.18 -10.76
N PHE A 293 21.77 -8.32 -11.44
CA PHE A 293 23.22 -8.38 -11.58
C PHE A 293 23.83 -7.17 -10.91
N LYS A 294 25.06 -7.29 -10.41
CA LYS A 294 25.81 -6.10 -9.98
C LYS A 294 26.11 -5.24 -11.18
N LYS A 295 25.97 -3.93 -11.03
CA LYS A 295 26.07 -2.97 -12.11
C LYS A 295 27.41 -3.09 -12.85
N GLY A 296 27.33 -3.34 -14.15
CA GLY A 296 28.50 -3.50 -15.03
C GLY A 296 29.26 -4.81 -14.86
N GLU A 297 28.80 -5.76 -14.06
CA GLU A 297 29.41 -7.09 -13.95
C GLU A 297 28.72 -8.08 -14.91
N SER A 298 29.51 -8.82 -15.69
CA SER A 298 29.07 -9.98 -16.47
C SER A 298 29.25 -11.24 -15.62
N GLY A 299 28.21 -11.98 -15.38
CA GLY A 299 28.28 -13.19 -14.57
C GLY A 299 26.89 -13.73 -14.23
N ASP A 300 26.81 -14.50 -13.15
CA ASP A 300 25.54 -15.00 -12.66
C ASP A 300 24.78 -13.91 -11.87
N ALA A 301 23.46 -13.93 -11.95
CA ALA A 301 22.65 -13.06 -11.13
C ALA A 301 22.93 -13.31 -9.64
N TRP A 302 23.08 -12.26 -8.86
CA TRP A 302 23.23 -12.39 -7.41
C TRP A 302 21.90 -12.60 -6.69
N LEU A 303 20.79 -12.20 -7.35
CA LEU A 303 19.42 -12.39 -6.86
C LEU A 303 18.51 -12.73 -8.05
N ILE A 304 17.62 -13.71 -7.87
CA ILE A 304 16.56 -14.04 -8.82
C ILE A 304 15.23 -14.06 -8.07
N ILE A 305 14.22 -13.38 -8.62
CA ILE A 305 12.85 -13.35 -8.10
C ILE A 305 11.94 -14.00 -9.13
N ASP A 306 11.34 -15.15 -8.78
CA ASP A 306 10.33 -15.78 -9.62
C ASP A 306 8.97 -15.18 -9.28
N CYS A 307 8.26 -14.71 -10.30
CA CYS A 307 6.98 -14.02 -10.17
C CYS A 307 5.88 -14.75 -10.93
N ARG A 308 4.65 -14.63 -10.41
CA ARG A 308 3.42 -14.96 -11.13
C ARG A 308 2.63 -13.67 -11.35
N LYS A 309 2.33 -13.36 -12.60
CA LYS A 309 1.53 -12.17 -12.95
C LYS A 309 0.20 -12.19 -12.20
N GLN A 310 -0.12 -11.09 -11.54
CA GLN A 310 -1.38 -10.86 -10.86
C GLN A 310 -2.21 -9.78 -11.57
N GLY A 311 -1.55 -8.80 -12.17
CA GLY A 311 -2.21 -7.71 -12.85
C GLY A 311 -1.22 -6.87 -13.64
N GLU A 312 -1.75 -5.89 -14.35
CA GLU A 312 -0.96 -4.93 -15.12
C GLU A 312 -1.67 -3.61 -15.28
N THR A 313 -0.91 -2.56 -15.54
CA THR A 313 -1.43 -1.22 -15.81
C THR A 313 -0.71 -0.62 -17.00
N ALA A 314 -1.46 -0.07 -17.95
CA ALA A 314 -0.91 0.54 -19.16
C ALA A 314 -0.63 2.04 -18.94
N GLU A 315 0.59 2.48 -19.26
CA GLU A 315 0.99 3.89 -19.30
C GLU A 315 1.62 4.22 -20.66
N GLY A 316 0.82 4.69 -21.60
CA GLY A 316 1.29 4.94 -22.95
C GLY A 316 1.85 3.68 -23.63
N GLN A 317 3.13 3.66 -23.96
CA GLN A 317 3.84 2.52 -24.55
C GLN A 317 4.42 1.55 -23.50
N GLN A 318 4.36 1.90 -22.23
CA GLN A 318 4.84 1.02 -21.16
C GLN A 318 3.68 0.33 -20.45
N ILE A 319 3.95 -0.86 -19.94
CA ILE A 319 3.08 -1.62 -19.08
C ILE A 319 3.79 -1.82 -17.74
N THR A 320 3.13 -1.46 -16.65
CA THR A 320 3.55 -1.88 -15.33
C THR A 320 2.94 -3.25 -15.04
N VAL A 321 3.77 -4.30 -15.01
CA VAL A 321 3.38 -5.66 -14.64
C VAL A 321 3.54 -5.82 -13.14
N ILE A 322 2.50 -6.33 -12.47
CA ILE A 322 2.48 -6.65 -11.05
C ILE A 322 2.49 -8.16 -10.90
N GLY A 323 3.51 -8.70 -10.26
CA GLY A 323 3.67 -10.13 -10.03
C GLY A 323 3.73 -10.48 -8.56
N GLU A 324 3.02 -11.54 -8.15
CA GLU A 324 3.22 -12.20 -6.86
C GLU A 324 4.62 -12.82 -6.84
N ILE A 325 5.39 -12.54 -5.81
CA ILE A 325 6.70 -13.17 -5.60
C ILE A 325 6.44 -14.59 -5.13
N VAL A 326 6.84 -15.57 -5.95
CA VAL A 326 6.68 -17.00 -5.66
C VAL A 326 7.91 -17.56 -4.97
N ASN A 327 9.09 -17.27 -5.51
CA ASN A 327 10.36 -17.69 -4.94
C ASN A 327 11.39 -16.56 -5.05
N VAL A 328 12.34 -16.57 -4.13
CA VAL A 328 13.53 -15.71 -4.17
C VAL A 328 14.76 -16.59 -4.01
N TRP A 329 15.73 -16.41 -4.88
CA TRP A 329 16.96 -17.17 -4.94
C TRP A 329 18.16 -16.23 -4.82
N MET A 330 19.05 -16.52 -3.90
CA MET A 330 20.28 -15.75 -3.69
C MET A 330 21.50 -16.65 -3.90
N LYS A 331 22.53 -16.07 -4.55
CA LYS A 331 23.82 -16.72 -4.75
C LYS A 331 24.75 -16.51 -3.56
#